data_a7cdb816627c659d61a9ad4e3d346cda
#
_entry.id   a7cdb816627c659d61a9ad4e3d346cda
#
_cell.length_a   1.000
_cell.length_b   1.000
_cell.length_c   1.000
_cell.angle_alpha   90.00
_cell.angle_beta   90.00
_cell.angle_gamma   90.00
#
_symmetry.space_group_name_H-M   'P 1'
#
loop_
_entity.id
_entity.type
_entity.pdbx_description
1 polymer ?
#
loop_
_entity_poly.entity_id
_entity_poly.type
_entity_poly.pdbx_seq_one_letter_code
_entity_poly.pdbx_strand_id
1 'polypeptide(L)'
;MTSGSYLGIVQWQAAPLRPPHLAAIAPSVMGSDYHDGNVYVNGVFSLWLSQSWPAGAIIPDQMFRAGQSSAQVNAWNTLVNENLFTNWVWQLPLSGFSEFHQFASFYYDWVAHPNYDAYWAKIDTSTRYPDITVPALVSGDWYDPFQVGTVQNFQGMRSIGGSAKARQGTRLVMGAYGHSGDSGTPTFGDDTPDPSIQMRFYDHYLKGLDNGFESDPIVHLYVLVPPNSGNTGSGFWITGDDFPLPGTQIANYFLHSGGHANTRLGDGVLAGDEDRHDPRYRAPADRFDYDPEDPVPTVGGNMCCNGVLLPAGALDQSAVELRNDILVYTSTPLPHDVAVIGTVNATFWAMTSARDTDFTLKLVDVHPDGLTHNVLDRIVRARFREGSRLPPELVEPNQPYQYTLELGNTATILRAGHQIRVEVSSSSFPHYARNLNTGLDNNSTEAVLVAHQTILHDKEHPSFIALPIVPNVTIPSS
;
A
#
# COMPACT_ATOMS: atom_id res chain seq x y z
N MET A 1 14.37 19.26 -10.93
CA MET A 1 15.00 18.03 -10.37
C MET A 1 14.21 16.84 -10.88
N THR A 2 14.82 15.69 -11.02
CA THR A 2 14.17 14.43 -11.44
C THR A 2 14.88 13.25 -10.79
N SER A 3 14.17 12.29 -10.32
CA SER A 3 14.59 10.94 -9.90
C SER A 3 13.50 10.29 -9.05
N GLY A 4 13.65 8.99 -8.75
CA GLY A 4 12.71 8.20 -7.99
C GLY A 4 13.19 7.80 -6.59
N SER A 5 12.30 7.17 -5.83
CA SER A 5 12.56 6.60 -4.51
C SER A 5 13.14 7.63 -3.54
N TYR A 6 14.20 7.33 -2.83
CA TYR A 6 14.86 8.27 -1.91
C TYR A 6 15.23 9.61 -2.59
N LEU A 7 15.66 9.59 -3.85
CA LEU A 7 15.93 10.81 -4.62
C LEU A 7 14.65 11.55 -5.06
N GLY A 8 13.50 10.90 -5.01
CA GLY A 8 12.19 11.52 -5.16
C GLY A 8 11.80 12.31 -3.92
N ILE A 9 11.98 11.73 -2.71
CA ILE A 9 11.64 12.43 -1.47
C ILE A 9 12.50 13.67 -1.22
N VAL A 10 13.78 13.66 -1.60
CA VAL A 10 14.64 14.85 -1.46
C VAL A 10 14.17 16.00 -2.34
N GLN A 11 13.45 15.75 -3.43
CA GLN A 11 12.83 16.79 -4.24
C GLN A 11 11.64 17.43 -3.49
N TRP A 12 10.81 16.61 -2.84
CA TRP A 12 9.72 17.07 -1.99
C TRP A 12 10.23 17.88 -0.81
N GLN A 13 11.34 17.49 -0.20
CA GLN A 13 11.96 18.23 0.92
C GLN A 13 12.61 19.55 0.47
N ALA A 14 13.16 19.62 -0.73
CA ALA A 14 13.80 20.82 -1.26
C ALA A 14 12.80 21.84 -1.78
N ALA A 15 11.70 21.42 -2.40
CA ALA A 15 10.77 22.31 -3.09
C ALA A 15 10.08 23.35 -2.17
N PRO A 16 9.66 23.03 -0.92
CA PRO A 16 9.09 24.02 0.01
C PRO A 16 10.09 25.10 0.45
N LEU A 17 11.39 24.84 0.33
CA LEU A 17 12.44 25.82 0.65
C LEU A 17 12.61 26.88 -0.44
N ARG A 18 11.95 26.71 -1.59
CA ARG A 18 11.97 27.61 -2.75
C ARG A 18 13.38 28.00 -3.19
N PRO A 19 14.30 27.02 -3.44
CA PRO A 19 15.66 27.36 -3.82
C PRO A 19 15.65 28.19 -5.11
N PRO A 20 16.54 29.18 -5.24
CA PRO A 20 16.65 29.96 -6.46
C PRO A 20 16.82 29.10 -7.69
N HIS A 21 16.13 29.46 -8.78
CA HIS A 21 16.17 28.75 -10.08
C HIS A 21 15.56 27.33 -10.10
N LEU A 22 14.91 26.85 -9.03
CA LEU A 22 14.08 25.67 -9.11
C LEU A 22 12.82 26.00 -9.93
N ALA A 23 12.69 25.44 -11.12
CA ALA A 23 11.58 25.72 -12.05
C ALA A 23 10.51 24.62 -12.06
N ALA A 24 10.90 23.38 -11.79
CA ALA A 24 10.02 22.22 -11.77
C ALA A 24 10.66 21.04 -11.00
N ILE A 25 9.84 20.11 -10.52
CA ILE A 25 10.27 18.83 -9.95
C ILE A 25 9.58 17.67 -10.68
N ALA A 26 10.24 16.52 -10.74
CA ALA A 26 9.68 15.28 -11.29
C ALA A 26 10.04 14.10 -10.37
N PRO A 27 9.41 14.03 -9.18
CA PRO A 27 9.59 12.93 -8.25
C PRO A 27 8.79 11.71 -8.70
N SER A 28 9.40 10.53 -8.61
CA SER A 28 8.74 9.25 -8.92
C SER A 28 8.83 8.28 -7.75
N VAL A 29 7.84 7.40 -7.66
CA VAL A 29 7.76 6.26 -6.73
C VAL A 29 8.11 6.64 -5.29
N MET A 30 7.51 7.73 -4.77
CA MET A 30 7.76 8.21 -3.41
C MET A 30 6.68 9.18 -2.90
N GLY A 31 6.27 8.97 -1.63
CA GLY A 31 5.45 9.91 -0.88
C GLY A 31 6.26 11.08 -0.29
N SER A 32 5.59 11.97 0.40
CA SER A 32 6.19 13.10 1.13
C SER A 32 6.01 13.03 2.65
N ASP A 33 5.17 12.12 3.13
CA ASP A 33 5.10 11.72 4.54
C ASP A 33 6.09 10.56 4.76
N TYR A 34 7.11 10.80 5.58
CA TYR A 34 8.12 9.77 5.86
C TYR A 34 7.69 8.83 6.99
N HIS A 35 6.76 9.25 7.83
CA HIS A 35 6.18 8.42 8.87
C HIS A 35 5.13 7.51 8.27
N ASP A 36 3.97 8.03 7.88
CA ASP A 36 2.87 7.22 7.39
C ASP A 36 2.97 6.96 5.88
N GLY A 37 2.95 5.70 5.50
CA GLY A 37 3.13 5.25 4.12
C GLY A 37 4.59 4.98 3.72
N ASN A 38 5.54 5.12 4.64
CA ASN A 38 6.93 4.74 4.42
C ASN A 38 7.44 3.85 5.57
N VAL A 39 7.95 4.44 6.66
CA VAL A 39 8.50 3.69 7.81
C VAL A 39 7.40 3.03 8.63
N TYR A 40 6.27 3.66 8.73
CA TYR A 40 5.06 3.13 9.34
C TYR A 40 3.89 3.17 8.34
N VAL A 41 2.89 2.34 8.58
CA VAL A 41 1.62 2.34 7.86
C VAL A 41 0.51 2.19 8.88
N ASN A 42 -0.31 3.23 9.04
CA ASN A 42 -1.39 3.28 10.04
C ASN A 42 -0.93 2.79 11.43
N GLY A 43 0.28 3.23 11.85
CA GLY A 43 0.90 2.90 13.13
C GLY A 43 1.64 1.56 13.20
N VAL A 44 1.72 0.80 12.10
CA VAL A 44 2.45 -0.46 12.02
C VAL A 44 3.79 -0.25 11.33
N PHE A 45 4.88 -0.73 11.94
CA PHE A 45 6.22 -0.60 11.38
C PHE A 45 6.38 -1.42 10.10
N SER A 46 6.80 -0.78 9.02
CA SER A 46 7.10 -1.41 7.72
C SER A 46 8.40 -2.19 7.81
N LEU A 47 8.33 -3.37 8.43
CA LEU A 47 9.51 -4.14 8.85
C LEU A 47 10.40 -4.52 7.68
N TRP A 48 9.80 -5.10 6.62
CA TRP A 48 10.56 -5.53 5.45
C TRP A 48 11.32 -4.39 4.80
N LEU A 49 10.62 -3.28 4.52
CA LEU A 49 11.25 -2.10 3.93
C LEU A 49 12.37 -1.55 4.82
N SER A 50 12.10 -1.42 6.12
CA SER A 50 13.03 -0.81 7.09
C SER A 50 14.26 -1.67 7.37
N GLN A 51 14.25 -2.96 7.03
CA GLN A 51 15.42 -3.82 7.14
C GLN A 51 16.04 -4.13 5.78
N SER A 52 15.27 -4.45 4.75
CA SER A 52 15.81 -4.88 3.46
C SER A 52 16.51 -3.75 2.69
N TRP A 53 15.92 -2.53 2.70
CA TRP A 53 16.54 -1.38 2.03
C TRP A 53 17.87 -0.95 2.65
N PRO A 54 18.01 -0.75 3.98
CA PRO A 54 19.29 -0.48 4.57
C PRO A 54 20.30 -1.60 4.34
N ALA A 55 19.89 -2.85 4.49
CA ALA A 55 20.78 -4.01 4.33
C ALA A 55 21.31 -4.16 2.90
N GLY A 56 20.44 -3.96 1.90
CA GLY A 56 20.80 -4.18 0.50
C GLY A 56 21.37 -2.96 -0.24
N ALA A 57 21.01 -1.74 0.18
CA ALA A 57 21.37 -0.52 -0.53
C ALA A 57 22.31 0.38 0.28
N ILE A 58 21.97 0.70 1.54
CA ILE A 58 22.69 1.72 2.30
C ILE A 58 23.99 1.19 2.88
N ILE A 59 23.95 0.06 3.55
CA ILE A 59 25.14 -0.51 4.23
C ILE A 59 26.24 -0.85 3.24
N PRO A 60 26.01 -1.52 2.07
CA PRO A 60 27.03 -1.74 1.08
C PRO A 60 27.71 -0.45 0.57
N ASP A 61 26.93 0.62 0.31
CA ASP A 61 27.48 1.92 -0.09
C ASP A 61 28.32 2.56 1.04
N GLN A 62 27.83 2.54 2.27
CA GLN A 62 28.57 3.07 3.42
C GLN A 62 29.85 2.27 3.70
N MET A 63 29.83 0.96 3.58
CA MET A 63 31.02 0.11 3.68
C MET A 63 32.05 0.47 2.61
N PHE A 64 31.61 0.65 1.37
CA PHE A 64 32.48 1.07 0.28
C PHE A 64 33.10 2.45 0.55
N ARG A 65 32.28 3.44 0.99
CA ARG A 65 32.77 4.79 1.35
C ARG A 65 33.72 4.77 2.54
N ALA A 66 33.56 3.83 3.46
CA ALA A 66 34.47 3.61 4.58
C ALA A 66 35.77 2.89 4.18
N GLY A 67 36.01 2.60 2.88
CA GLY A 67 37.21 1.96 2.37
C GLY A 67 37.25 0.44 2.57
N GLN A 68 36.11 -0.19 2.84
CA GLN A 68 36.05 -1.64 2.94
C GLN A 68 36.22 -2.29 1.55
N SER A 69 36.87 -3.46 1.53
CA SER A 69 37.12 -4.21 0.29
C SER A 69 35.83 -4.81 -0.28
N SER A 70 35.83 -5.06 -1.59
CA SER A 70 34.72 -5.79 -2.24
C SER A 70 34.44 -7.16 -1.61
N ALA A 71 35.47 -7.83 -1.06
CA ALA A 71 35.30 -9.10 -0.35
C ALA A 71 34.48 -8.93 0.93
N GLN A 72 34.69 -7.83 1.67
CA GLN A 72 33.88 -7.53 2.88
C GLN A 72 32.44 -7.17 2.53
N VAL A 73 32.22 -6.37 1.47
CA VAL A 73 30.89 -6.05 0.97
C VAL A 73 30.16 -7.31 0.49
N ASN A 74 30.85 -8.21 -0.22
CA ASN A 74 30.27 -9.48 -0.65
C ASN A 74 29.94 -10.39 0.53
N ALA A 75 30.75 -10.43 1.57
CA ALA A 75 30.47 -11.17 2.79
C ALA A 75 29.23 -10.63 3.51
N TRP A 76 29.05 -9.30 3.56
CA TRP A 76 27.84 -8.67 4.06
C TRP A 76 26.59 -9.09 3.24
N ASN A 77 26.65 -9.01 1.91
CA ASN A 77 25.54 -9.42 1.06
C ASN A 77 25.15 -10.89 1.25
N THR A 78 26.16 -11.77 1.45
CA THR A 78 25.91 -13.19 1.79
C THR A 78 25.18 -13.30 3.13
N LEU A 79 25.63 -12.57 4.16
CA LEU A 79 25.02 -12.55 5.48
C LEU A 79 23.56 -12.09 5.41
N VAL A 80 23.27 -11.04 4.62
CA VAL A 80 21.91 -10.54 4.39
C VAL A 80 21.03 -11.62 3.75
N ASN A 81 21.49 -12.25 2.68
CA ASN A 81 20.70 -13.26 1.97
C ASN A 81 20.42 -14.50 2.84
N GLU A 82 21.31 -14.85 3.73
CA GLU A 82 21.15 -16.00 4.64
C GLU A 82 20.24 -15.69 5.83
N ASN A 83 20.22 -14.44 6.32
CA ASN A 83 19.63 -14.12 7.62
C ASN A 83 18.44 -13.17 7.57
N LEU A 84 18.30 -12.31 6.56
CA LEU A 84 17.26 -11.27 6.57
C LEU A 84 15.87 -11.87 6.76
N PHE A 85 15.49 -12.84 5.91
CA PHE A 85 14.17 -13.46 5.94
C PHE A 85 14.01 -14.51 7.03
N THR A 86 15.07 -15.26 7.32
CA THR A 86 15.01 -16.44 8.22
C THR A 86 15.25 -16.11 9.69
N ASN A 87 15.88 -14.96 9.97
CA ASN A 87 16.35 -14.60 11.30
C ASN A 87 16.04 -13.15 11.67
N TRP A 88 16.51 -12.17 10.88
CA TRP A 88 16.49 -10.76 11.31
C TRP A 88 15.08 -10.19 11.48
N VAL A 89 14.15 -10.49 10.56
CA VAL A 89 12.75 -10.04 10.67
C VAL A 89 12.03 -10.63 11.89
N TRP A 90 12.55 -11.72 12.47
CA TRP A 90 11.96 -12.39 13.64
C TRP A 90 12.46 -11.84 14.97
N GLN A 91 13.53 -11.05 14.96
CA GLN A 91 14.13 -10.54 16.20
C GLN A 91 13.21 -9.59 16.93
N LEU A 92 13.13 -9.76 18.24
CA LEU A 92 12.45 -8.89 19.19
C LEU A 92 13.36 -8.66 20.40
N PRO A 93 13.22 -7.51 21.08
CA PRO A 93 12.50 -6.33 20.63
C PRO A 93 13.16 -5.72 19.38
N LEU A 94 12.42 -4.94 18.59
CA LEU A 94 12.97 -4.34 17.37
C LEU A 94 14.18 -3.43 17.63
N SER A 95 14.22 -2.78 18.83
CA SER A 95 15.37 -1.96 19.27
C SER A 95 16.62 -2.78 19.61
N GLY A 96 16.46 -4.09 19.85
CA GLY A 96 17.57 -5.01 20.17
C GLY A 96 18.31 -5.54 18.94
N PHE A 97 17.81 -5.26 17.72
CA PHE A 97 18.49 -5.62 16.48
C PHE A 97 19.81 -4.89 16.38
N SER A 98 20.93 -5.59 16.18
CA SER A 98 22.27 -5.00 16.34
C SER A 98 23.01 -4.72 15.02
N GLU A 99 22.56 -5.32 13.92
CA GLU A 99 23.32 -5.39 12.67
C GLU A 99 23.53 -4.02 11.98
N PHE A 100 22.70 -3.03 12.29
CA PHE A 100 22.68 -1.73 11.62
C PHE A 100 23.43 -0.62 12.37
N HIS A 101 23.94 -0.86 13.57
CA HIS A 101 24.56 0.18 14.41
C HIS A 101 25.67 0.96 13.71
N GLN A 102 26.49 0.30 12.91
CA GLN A 102 27.67 0.93 12.32
C GLN A 102 27.33 1.79 11.09
N PHE A 103 26.42 1.35 10.23
CA PHE A 103 26.23 1.95 8.91
C PHE A 103 24.79 2.40 8.60
N ALA A 104 23.83 2.07 9.46
CA ALA A 104 22.43 2.43 9.29
C ALA A 104 21.76 2.76 10.62
N SER A 105 22.40 3.60 11.44
CA SER A 105 21.93 3.96 12.79
C SER A 105 20.55 4.64 12.81
N PHE A 106 20.13 5.25 11.70
CA PHE A 106 18.79 5.84 11.56
C PHE A 106 17.64 4.84 11.76
N TYR A 107 17.87 3.53 11.58
CA TYR A 107 16.91 2.49 11.91
C TYR A 107 16.43 2.58 13.37
N TYR A 108 17.38 2.85 14.29
CA TYR A 108 17.06 2.94 15.72
C TYR A 108 16.30 4.21 16.06
N ASP A 109 16.56 5.31 15.33
CA ASP A 109 15.76 6.52 15.45
C ASP A 109 14.32 6.26 14.97
N TRP A 110 14.14 5.55 13.86
CA TRP A 110 12.81 5.16 13.39
C TRP A 110 12.06 4.31 14.40
N VAL A 111 12.71 3.30 14.96
CA VAL A 111 12.15 2.41 15.99
C VAL A 111 11.83 3.18 17.29
N ALA A 112 12.61 4.20 17.64
CA ALA A 112 12.40 5.03 18.83
C ALA A 112 11.25 6.03 18.69
N HIS A 113 10.79 6.31 17.46
CA HIS A 113 9.73 7.26 17.15
C HIS A 113 8.51 6.57 16.50
N PRO A 114 7.80 5.64 17.20
CA PRO A 114 6.67 4.92 16.62
C PRO A 114 5.43 5.80 16.38
N ASN A 115 5.32 6.92 17.09
CA ASN A 115 4.24 7.89 16.94
C ASN A 115 4.70 9.07 16.08
N TYR A 116 3.78 9.70 15.38
CA TYR A 116 4.07 10.94 14.69
C TYR A 116 4.38 12.05 15.70
N ASP A 117 5.61 12.52 15.71
CA ASP A 117 6.12 13.52 16.65
C ASP A 117 7.01 14.58 15.97
N ALA A 118 7.73 15.37 16.76
CA ALA A 118 8.63 16.42 16.26
C ALA A 118 9.81 15.88 15.43
N TYR A 119 10.17 14.61 15.56
CA TYR A 119 11.18 13.97 14.71
C TYR A 119 10.68 13.90 13.27
N TRP A 120 9.49 13.35 13.04
CA TRP A 120 8.88 13.19 11.73
C TRP A 120 8.43 14.49 11.13
N ALA A 121 7.86 15.40 11.93
CA ALA A 121 7.38 16.71 11.48
C ALA A 121 8.47 17.55 10.80
N LYS A 122 9.75 17.33 11.11
CA LYS A 122 10.88 18.03 10.47
C LYS A 122 11.08 17.65 9.02
N ILE A 123 10.78 16.39 8.67
CA ILE A 123 11.03 15.81 7.36
C ILE A 123 9.75 15.55 6.57
N ASP A 124 8.59 15.66 7.20
CA ASP A 124 7.28 15.57 6.55
C ASP A 124 7.01 16.82 5.71
N THR A 125 6.85 16.62 4.41
CA THR A 125 6.50 17.69 3.47
C THR A 125 5.05 17.60 2.98
N SER A 126 4.29 16.59 3.38
CA SER A 126 2.88 16.44 3.02
C SER A 126 1.99 17.58 3.57
N THR A 127 2.43 18.25 4.62
CA THR A 127 1.76 19.42 5.20
C THR A 127 2.22 20.75 4.58
N ARG A 128 3.18 20.72 3.65
CA ARG A 128 3.87 21.92 3.13
C ARG A 128 3.62 22.19 1.63
N TYR A 129 2.60 21.59 1.03
CA TYR A 129 2.24 21.91 -0.37
C TYR A 129 2.00 23.41 -0.61
N PRO A 130 1.41 24.21 0.32
CA PRO A 130 1.29 25.64 0.13
C PRO A 130 2.63 26.38 -0.01
N ASP A 131 3.73 25.80 0.43
CA ASP A 131 5.08 26.37 0.26
C ASP A 131 5.68 26.07 -1.11
N ILE A 132 5.17 25.06 -1.85
CA ILE A 132 5.71 24.61 -3.14
C ILE A 132 5.08 25.43 -4.26
N THR A 133 5.87 26.25 -4.95
CA THR A 133 5.40 27.16 -5.99
C THR A 133 5.70 26.70 -7.40
N VAL A 134 6.40 25.58 -7.57
CA VAL A 134 6.76 24.98 -8.86
C VAL A 134 5.89 23.78 -9.18
N PRO A 135 5.63 23.47 -10.46
CA PRO A 135 4.86 22.30 -10.86
C PRO A 135 5.62 21.01 -10.62
N ALA A 136 4.89 19.91 -10.45
CA ALA A 136 5.42 18.58 -10.28
C ALA A 136 4.91 17.62 -11.37
N LEU A 137 5.79 16.86 -11.99
CA LEU A 137 5.43 15.65 -12.72
C LEU A 137 5.59 14.48 -11.77
N VAL A 138 4.47 14.06 -11.17
CA VAL A 138 4.44 12.99 -10.17
C VAL A 138 4.20 11.68 -10.88
N SER A 139 5.06 10.68 -10.64
CA SER A 139 4.87 9.35 -11.24
C SER A 139 5.05 8.24 -10.21
N GLY A 140 4.41 7.11 -10.46
CA GLY A 140 4.48 5.92 -9.62
C GLY A 140 3.83 4.74 -10.28
N ASP A 141 3.67 3.67 -9.52
CA ASP A 141 3.14 2.40 -10.01
C ASP A 141 2.17 1.79 -8.99
N TRP A 142 1.19 0.99 -9.45
CA TRP A 142 0.12 0.48 -8.60
C TRP A 142 0.61 -0.49 -7.51
N TYR A 143 1.68 -1.25 -7.75
CA TYR A 143 2.29 -2.14 -6.78
C TYR A 143 3.52 -1.54 -6.07
N ASP A 144 3.74 -0.23 -6.19
CA ASP A 144 4.77 0.48 -5.44
C ASP A 144 4.36 0.66 -3.96
N PRO A 145 5.23 0.45 -2.97
CA PRO A 145 4.90 0.65 -1.55
C PRO A 145 4.50 2.10 -1.23
N PHE A 146 4.91 3.05 -2.05
CA PHE A 146 4.65 4.47 -1.86
C PHE A 146 3.49 5.02 -2.70
N GLN A 147 2.71 4.15 -3.39
CA GLN A 147 1.67 4.57 -4.32
C GLN A 147 0.61 5.48 -3.66
N VAL A 148 0.25 5.22 -2.39
CA VAL A 148 -0.68 6.09 -1.64
C VAL A 148 -0.10 7.51 -1.52
N GLY A 149 1.14 7.63 -1.03
CA GLY A 149 1.82 8.90 -0.89
C GLY A 149 2.10 9.61 -2.23
N THR A 150 2.35 8.85 -3.31
CA THR A 150 2.50 9.39 -4.67
C THR A 150 1.22 10.09 -5.12
N VAL A 151 0.06 9.43 -4.97
CA VAL A 151 -1.25 10.00 -5.32
C VAL A 151 -1.61 11.17 -4.39
N GLN A 152 -1.35 11.05 -3.09
CA GLN A 152 -1.56 12.16 -2.13
C GLN A 152 -0.73 13.40 -2.48
N ASN A 153 0.52 13.23 -2.94
CA ASN A 153 1.35 14.34 -3.41
C ASN A 153 0.73 15.04 -4.62
N PHE A 154 0.23 14.29 -5.59
CA PHE A 154 -0.49 14.86 -6.74
C PHE A 154 -1.71 15.65 -6.27
N GLN A 155 -2.58 15.06 -5.48
CA GLN A 155 -3.81 15.68 -4.97
C GLN A 155 -3.51 16.92 -4.13
N GLY A 156 -2.52 16.87 -3.23
CA GLY A 156 -2.07 17.99 -2.40
C GLY A 156 -1.56 19.15 -3.23
N MET A 157 -0.71 18.86 -4.22
CA MET A 157 -0.21 19.89 -5.14
C MET A 157 -1.32 20.53 -5.98
N ARG A 158 -2.26 19.73 -6.48
CA ARG A 158 -3.40 20.22 -7.28
C ARG A 158 -4.34 21.10 -6.46
N SER A 159 -4.63 20.72 -5.22
CA SER A 159 -5.61 21.41 -4.37
C SER A 159 -5.05 22.65 -3.69
N ILE A 160 -3.89 22.54 -3.05
CA ILE A 160 -3.33 23.59 -2.17
C ILE A 160 -1.88 23.98 -2.50
N GLY A 161 -1.34 23.58 -3.63
CA GLY A 161 0.00 24.00 -4.09
C GLY A 161 0.14 25.53 -4.09
N GLY A 162 1.32 26.04 -3.73
CA GLY A 162 1.60 27.44 -3.38
C GLY A 162 1.48 28.47 -4.50
N SER A 163 1.21 28.07 -5.73
CA SER A 163 0.98 28.98 -6.86
C SER A 163 -0.02 28.39 -7.86
N ALA A 164 -0.61 29.24 -8.70
CA ALA A 164 -1.43 28.75 -9.81
C ALA A 164 -0.63 27.85 -10.76
N LYS A 165 0.62 28.20 -11.03
CA LYS A 165 1.55 27.37 -11.85
C LYS A 165 1.77 26.00 -11.23
N ALA A 166 1.97 25.90 -9.91
CA ALA A 166 2.13 24.63 -9.22
C ALA A 166 0.87 23.77 -9.33
N ARG A 167 -0.31 24.34 -9.03
CA ARG A 167 -1.59 23.59 -9.09
C ARG A 167 -1.97 23.15 -10.48
N GLN A 168 -1.87 24.06 -11.47
CA GLN A 168 -2.32 23.77 -12.84
C GLN A 168 -1.30 22.95 -13.63
N GLY A 169 -0.01 23.11 -13.34
CA GLY A 169 1.07 22.41 -14.02
C GLY A 169 1.40 21.01 -13.48
N THR A 170 0.83 20.61 -12.33
CA THR A 170 1.10 19.29 -11.76
C THR A 170 0.35 18.20 -12.55
N ARG A 171 1.04 17.09 -12.84
CA ARG A 171 0.56 15.92 -13.59
C ARG A 171 0.82 14.65 -12.81
N LEU A 172 0.01 13.60 -13.06
CA LEU A 172 0.17 12.26 -12.51
C LEU A 172 0.34 11.24 -13.63
N VAL A 173 1.31 10.33 -13.46
CA VAL A 173 1.52 9.18 -14.35
C VAL A 173 1.64 7.94 -13.46
N MET A 174 0.75 6.95 -13.64
CA MET A 174 0.74 5.72 -12.84
C MET A 174 0.85 4.49 -13.73
N GLY A 175 1.89 3.70 -13.53
CA GLY A 175 2.18 2.46 -14.24
C GLY A 175 1.72 1.20 -13.49
N ALA A 176 2.05 0.03 -14.03
CA ALA A 176 1.59 -1.27 -13.57
C ALA A 176 2.45 -1.90 -12.48
N TYR A 177 3.73 -1.54 -12.42
CA TYR A 177 4.73 -2.33 -11.72
C TYR A 177 4.91 -1.96 -10.25
N GLY A 178 5.82 -2.66 -9.57
CA GLY A 178 6.30 -2.32 -8.24
C GLY A 178 7.53 -1.44 -8.30
N HIS A 179 8.09 -1.13 -7.14
CA HIS A 179 9.19 -0.18 -6.95
C HIS A 179 10.46 -0.50 -7.76
N SER A 180 10.72 -1.76 -8.03
CA SER A 180 11.90 -2.25 -8.76
C SER A 180 11.56 -2.78 -10.16
N GLY A 181 10.38 -2.48 -10.67
CA GLY A 181 9.88 -3.01 -11.94
C GLY A 181 9.19 -4.38 -11.84
N ASP A 182 9.03 -4.92 -10.63
CA ASP A 182 8.33 -6.20 -10.41
C ASP A 182 6.81 -5.97 -10.39
N SER A 183 6.07 -6.76 -11.15
CA SER A 183 4.60 -6.75 -11.15
C SER A 183 3.97 -8.00 -10.54
N GLY A 184 4.81 -8.97 -10.16
CA GLY A 184 4.35 -10.28 -9.74
C GLY A 184 3.90 -11.15 -10.91
N THR A 185 2.98 -12.09 -10.62
CA THR A 185 2.40 -13.00 -11.61
C THR A 185 0.89 -13.02 -11.40
N PRO A 186 0.05 -12.43 -12.26
CA PRO A 186 0.29 -12.16 -13.68
C PRO A 186 1.13 -10.91 -13.97
N THR A 187 1.77 -10.91 -15.13
CA THR A 187 2.36 -9.72 -15.75
C THR A 187 1.28 -8.95 -16.53
N PHE A 188 1.43 -7.64 -16.66
CA PHE A 188 0.41 -6.78 -17.27
C PHE A 188 0.84 -6.12 -18.60
N GLY A 189 1.90 -6.63 -19.22
CA GLY A 189 2.41 -6.11 -20.50
C GLY A 189 3.34 -4.91 -20.33
N ASP A 190 3.61 -4.20 -21.42
CA ASP A 190 4.47 -3.03 -21.45
C ASP A 190 3.68 -1.78 -21.02
N ASP A 191 4.01 -1.23 -19.88
CA ASP A 191 3.43 -0.02 -19.32
C ASP A 191 4.32 1.22 -19.51
N THR A 192 5.33 1.15 -20.40
CA THR A 192 6.21 2.28 -20.65
C THR A 192 5.36 3.52 -21.02
N PRO A 193 5.40 4.58 -20.20
CA PRO A 193 4.64 5.79 -20.53
C PRO A 193 5.24 6.49 -21.74
N ASP A 194 4.43 7.28 -22.44
CA ASP A 194 4.92 8.11 -23.52
C ASP A 194 6.07 9.02 -23.05
N PRO A 195 7.31 8.79 -23.51
CA PRO A 195 8.46 9.56 -23.05
C PRO A 195 8.38 11.05 -23.41
N SER A 196 7.50 11.42 -24.33
CA SER A 196 7.26 12.81 -24.68
C SER A 196 6.63 13.61 -23.54
N ILE A 197 5.91 12.99 -22.60
CA ILE A 197 5.28 13.64 -21.45
C ILE A 197 6.36 14.36 -20.62
N GLN A 198 7.40 13.64 -20.21
CA GLN A 198 8.48 14.22 -19.40
C GLN A 198 9.31 15.24 -20.21
N MET A 199 9.57 14.97 -21.49
CA MET A 199 10.30 15.89 -22.37
C MET A 199 9.53 17.20 -22.55
N ARG A 200 8.23 17.14 -22.85
CA ARG A 200 7.38 18.33 -23.02
C ARG A 200 7.23 19.12 -21.73
N PHE A 201 7.10 18.42 -20.57
CA PHE A 201 7.10 19.05 -19.26
C PHE A 201 8.36 19.91 -19.03
N TYR A 202 9.55 19.36 -19.29
CA TYR A 202 10.79 20.12 -19.13
C TYR A 202 10.98 21.20 -20.18
N ASP A 203 10.67 20.93 -21.43
CA ASP A 203 10.76 21.94 -22.48
C ASP A 203 9.87 23.16 -22.19
N HIS A 204 8.68 22.92 -21.67
CA HIS A 204 7.77 23.98 -21.24
C HIS A 204 8.33 24.77 -20.04
N TYR A 205 8.64 24.10 -18.93
CA TYR A 205 8.98 24.77 -17.68
C TYR A 205 10.44 25.24 -17.56
N LEU A 206 11.38 24.62 -18.27
CA LEU A 206 12.81 24.98 -18.21
C LEU A 206 13.27 25.85 -19.38
N LYS A 207 12.71 25.63 -20.58
CA LYS A 207 13.07 26.36 -21.78
C LYS A 207 12.04 27.44 -22.15
N GLY A 208 10.85 27.43 -21.53
CA GLY A 208 9.77 28.36 -21.81
C GLY A 208 9.11 28.13 -23.19
N LEU A 209 9.19 26.92 -23.73
CA LEU A 209 8.59 26.60 -25.01
C LEU A 209 7.07 26.48 -24.87
N ASP A 210 6.35 27.14 -25.79
CA ASP A 210 4.92 26.88 -25.98
C ASP A 210 4.76 25.61 -26.82
N ASN A 211 4.64 24.47 -26.17
CA ASN A 211 4.58 23.15 -26.79
C ASN A 211 3.25 22.43 -26.54
N GLY A 212 2.23 23.19 -26.09
CA GLY A 212 0.90 22.64 -25.81
C GLY A 212 0.76 21.84 -24.51
N PHE A 213 1.82 21.73 -23.70
CA PHE A 213 1.80 20.93 -22.45
C PHE A 213 0.68 21.31 -21.49
N GLU A 214 0.32 22.60 -21.40
CA GLU A 214 -0.75 23.06 -20.51
C GLU A 214 -2.13 22.48 -20.87
N SER A 215 -2.32 22.09 -22.12
CA SER A 215 -3.55 21.46 -22.63
C SER A 215 -3.51 19.93 -22.60
N ASP A 216 -2.40 19.34 -22.15
CA ASP A 216 -2.28 17.88 -22.01
C ASP A 216 -3.18 17.35 -20.88
N PRO A 217 -3.60 16.08 -20.97
CA PRO A 217 -4.30 15.42 -19.89
C PRO A 217 -3.56 15.56 -18.55
N ILE A 218 -4.33 15.69 -17.47
CA ILE A 218 -3.80 15.88 -16.12
C ILE A 218 -3.25 14.58 -15.56
N VAL A 219 -3.92 13.46 -15.86
CA VAL A 219 -3.53 12.14 -15.40
C VAL A 219 -3.38 11.15 -16.55
N HIS A 220 -2.38 10.28 -16.43
CA HIS A 220 -2.12 9.14 -17.31
C HIS A 220 -2.08 7.90 -16.43
N LEU A 221 -3.02 6.97 -16.63
CA LEU A 221 -3.18 5.81 -15.79
C LEU A 221 -3.09 4.54 -16.62
N TYR A 222 -2.21 3.62 -16.26
CA TYR A 222 -2.17 2.31 -16.87
C TYR A 222 -3.21 1.41 -16.21
N VAL A 223 -4.18 0.95 -16.98
CA VAL A 223 -5.25 0.08 -16.51
C VAL A 223 -4.84 -1.36 -16.66
N LEU A 224 -4.79 -2.08 -15.54
CA LEU A 224 -4.45 -3.49 -15.48
C LEU A 224 -5.62 -4.34 -15.97
N VAL A 225 -5.33 -5.34 -16.80
CA VAL A 225 -6.32 -6.31 -17.30
C VAL A 225 -5.83 -7.72 -16.93
N PRO A 226 -6.27 -8.27 -15.79
CA PRO A 226 -5.94 -9.62 -15.39
C PRO A 226 -6.39 -10.65 -16.42
N PRO A 227 -5.67 -11.78 -16.59
CA PRO A 227 -6.08 -12.84 -17.50
C PRO A 227 -7.27 -13.62 -16.95
N ASN A 228 -8.08 -14.25 -17.82
CA ASN A 228 -9.12 -15.21 -17.37
C ASN A 228 -8.53 -16.56 -16.92
N SER A 229 -7.28 -16.82 -17.27
CA SER A 229 -6.52 -18.00 -16.85
C SER A 229 -5.03 -17.80 -17.05
N GLY A 230 -4.24 -18.46 -16.21
CA GLY A 230 -2.78 -18.38 -16.26
C GLY A 230 -2.24 -17.04 -15.79
N ASN A 231 -1.02 -16.69 -16.24
CA ASN A 231 -0.19 -15.64 -15.64
C ASN A 231 0.18 -14.49 -16.58
N THR A 232 -0.50 -14.36 -17.72
CA THR A 232 -0.22 -13.30 -18.69
C THR A 232 -1.47 -12.43 -18.88
N GLY A 233 -1.50 -11.32 -18.20
CA GLY A 233 -2.48 -10.27 -18.39
C GLY A 233 -2.06 -9.29 -19.49
N SER A 234 -2.73 -8.20 -19.54
CA SER A 234 -2.45 -7.07 -20.42
C SER A 234 -2.79 -5.77 -19.70
N GLY A 235 -2.62 -4.65 -20.38
CA GLY A 235 -3.07 -3.36 -19.89
C GLY A 235 -3.08 -2.33 -20.99
N PHE A 236 -3.57 -1.15 -20.67
CA PHE A 236 -3.64 -0.04 -21.61
C PHE A 236 -3.65 1.30 -20.86
N TRP A 237 -3.16 2.33 -21.52
CA TRP A 237 -3.18 3.68 -20.97
C TRP A 237 -4.53 4.37 -21.20
N ILE A 238 -5.02 5.02 -20.15
CA ILE A 238 -6.11 6.01 -20.23
C ILE A 238 -5.63 7.36 -19.72
N THR A 239 -6.35 8.40 -20.08
CA THR A 239 -6.09 9.77 -19.63
C THR A 239 -7.31 10.39 -18.99
N GLY A 240 -7.11 11.40 -18.15
CA GLY A 240 -8.20 12.12 -17.49
C GLY A 240 -7.79 13.51 -17.03
N ASP A 241 -8.80 14.25 -16.55
CA ASP A 241 -8.65 15.65 -16.12
C ASP A 241 -8.38 15.80 -14.62
N ASP A 242 -8.52 14.72 -13.84
CA ASP A 242 -8.17 14.69 -12.41
C ASP A 242 -8.11 13.25 -11.88
N PHE A 243 -7.70 13.07 -10.62
CA PHE A 243 -7.77 11.80 -9.89
C PHE A 243 -8.38 12.04 -8.49
N PRO A 244 -9.49 11.34 -8.11
CA PRO A 244 -10.19 10.32 -8.92
C PRO A 244 -10.75 10.86 -10.25
N LEU A 245 -10.94 9.96 -11.21
CA LEU A 245 -11.50 10.35 -12.51
C LEU A 245 -12.91 10.94 -12.34
N PRO A 246 -13.26 12.01 -13.05
CA PRO A 246 -14.61 12.56 -13.02
C PRO A 246 -15.67 11.51 -13.41
N GLY A 247 -16.73 11.45 -12.63
CA GLY A 247 -17.81 10.47 -12.85
C GLY A 247 -17.59 9.11 -12.18
N THR A 248 -16.51 8.94 -11.40
CA THR A 248 -16.31 7.75 -10.55
C THR A 248 -17.49 7.58 -9.59
N GLN A 249 -18.02 6.38 -9.50
CA GLN A 249 -19.12 5.98 -8.61
C GLN A 249 -18.59 5.03 -7.55
N ILE A 250 -19.04 5.18 -6.30
CA ILE A 250 -18.65 4.28 -5.23
C ILE A 250 -19.69 3.16 -5.11
N ALA A 251 -19.22 1.91 -5.21
CA ALA A 251 -20.02 0.72 -4.99
C ALA A 251 -19.55 0.03 -3.69
N ASN A 252 -20.47 -0.14 -2.75
CA ASN A 252 -20.20 -0.84 -1.49
C ASN A 252 -20.51 -2.32 -1.63
N TYR A 253 -19.58 -3.16 -1.16
CA TYR A 253 -19.75 -4.60 -1.04
C TYR A 253 -19.62 -4.99 0.43
N PHE A 254 -20.71 -5.52 0.99
CA PHE A 254 -20.82 -5.85 2.41
C PHE A 254 -20.35 -7.27 2.71
N LEU A 255 -19.71 -7.42 3.85
CA LEU A 255 -19.28 -8.71 4.39
C LEU A 255 -20.47 -9.41 5.03
N HIS A 256 -20.69 -10.69 4.71
CA HIS A 256 -21.75 -11.52 5.27
C HIS A 256 -21.28 -12.97 5.41
N SER A 257 -21.85 -13.71 6.37
CA SER A 257 -21.61 -15.14 6.54
C SER A 257 -22.68 -15.81 7.39
N GLY A 258 -22.61 -17.13 7.50
CA GLY A 258 -23.27 -17.92 8.54
C GLY A 258 -22.42 -18.09 9.81
N GLY A 259 -21.34 -17.34 9.96
CA GLY A 259 -20.42 -17.40 11.10
C GLY A 259 -19.19 -18.29 10.90
N HIS A 260 -18.89 -18.67 9.66
CA HIS A 260 -17.80 -19.59 9.30
C HIS A 260 -17.03 -19.11 8.06
N ALA A 261 -16.74 -17.79 7.98
CA ALA A 261 -15.97 -17.23 6.87
C ALA A 261 -14.47 -17.58 6.89
N ASN A 262 -14.02 -18.38 7.87
CA ASN A 262 -12.62 -18.83 7.95
C ASN A 262 -12.26 -19.68 6.73
N THR A 263 -11.11 -19.37 6.14
CA THR A 263 -10.56 -19.96 4.93
C THR A 263 -11.41 -19.70 3.66
N ARG A 264 -10.81 -19.90 2.49
CA ARG A 264 -11.54 -19.82 1.21
C ARG A 264 -12.62 -20.90 1.01
N LEU A 265 -12.66 -21.89 1.91
CA LEU A 265 -13.66 -22.98 1.90
C LEU A 265 -14.83 -22.69 2.84
N GLY A 266 -14.79 -21.55 3.54
CA GLY A 266 -15.84 -21.08 4.44
C GLY A 266 -17.08 -20.59 3.71
N ASP A 267 -17.96 -19.96 4.48
CA ASP A 267 -19.27 -19.47 4.00
C ASP A 267 -19.34 -17.94 3.82
N GLY A 268 -18.17 -17.27 3.81
CA GLY A 268 -18.11 -15.82 3.67
C GLY A 268 -18.55 -15.34 2.29
N VAL A 269 -19.46 -14.38 2.27
CA VAL A 269 -20.03 -13.79 1.07
C VAL A 269 -19.81 -12.29 1.05
N LEU A 270 -19.46 -11.78 -0.13
CA LEU A 270 -19.38 -10.36 -0.42
C LEU A 270 -20.56 -9.97 -1.29
N ALA A 271 -21.47 -9.12 -0.77
CA ALA A 271 -22.72 -8.77 -1.44
C ALA A 271 -22.89 -7.26 -1.61
N GLY A 272 -23.51 -6.84 -2.71
CA GLY A 272 -23.89 -5.44 -2.92
C GLY A 272 -25.03 -4.99 -2.00
N ASP A 273 -25.37 -3.70 -2.07
CA ASP A 273 -26.46 -3.11 -1.26
C ASP A 273 -27.81 -3.84 -1.40
N GLU A 274 -28.07 -4.41 -2.57
CA GLU A 274 -29.34 -5.09 -2.88
C GLU A 274 -29.51 -6.38 -2.08
N ASP A 275 -28.43 -7.10 -1.81
CA ASP A 275 -28.42 -8.42 -1.15
C ASP A 275 -28.15 -8.35 0.36
N ARG A 276 -27.94 -7.16 0.88
CA ARG A 276 -27.56 -6.86 2.26
C ARG A 276 -28.52 -7.42 3.32
N HIS A 277 -29.73 -7.83 2.93
CA HIS A 277 -30.77 -8.35 3.82
C HIS A 277 -31.10 -9.83 3.61
N ASP A 278 -30.26 -10.56 2.88
CA ASP A 278 -30.50 -11.98 2.63
C ASP A 278 -30.54 -12.77 3.96
N PRO A 279 -31.64 -13.46 4.25
CA PRO A 279 -31.81 -14.21 5.49
C PRO A 279 -30.83 -15.38 5.65
N ARG A 280 -30.11 -15.77 4.61
CA ARG A 280 -29.12 -16.85 4.66
C ARG A 280 -27.85 -16.43 5.42
N TYR A 281 -27.57 -15.14 5.51
CA TYR A 281 -26.36 -14.56 6.09
C TYR A 281 -26.68 -13.78 7.36
N ARG A 282 -27.10 -14.48 8.43
CA ARG A 282 -27.59 -13.86 9.66
C ARG A 282 -26.64 -13.96 10.84
N ALA A 283 -25.48 -14.57 10.70
CA ALA A 283 -24.53 -14.50 11.77
C ALA A 283 -24.09 -13.04 11.99
N PRO A 284 -24.00 -12.58 13.24
CA PRO A 284 -23.60 -11.20 13.49
C PRO A 284 -22.12 -10.97 13.30
N ALA A 285 -21.30 -12.04 13.25
CA ALA A 285 -19.86 -11.93 13.24
C ALA A 285 -19.15 -13.23 12.85
N ASP A 286 -17.92 -13.07 12.37
CA ASP A 286 -16.92 -14.15 12.22
C ASP A 286 -15.79 -13.99 13.23
N ARG A 287 -15.11 -15.08 13.56
CA ARG A 287 -14.05 -15.10 14.57
C ARG A 287 -12.82 -15.86 14.09
N PHE A 288 -11.66 -15.40 14.53
CA PHE A 288 -10.39 -16.12 14.36
C PHE A 288 -9.43 -15.81 15.52
N ASP A 289 -8.44 -16.66 15.67
CA ASP A 289 -7.36 -16.43 16.64
C ASP A 289 -6.12 -15.92 15.89
N TYR A 290 -5.51 -14.88 16.40
CA TYR A 290 -4.23 -14.37 15.91
C TYR A 290 -3.11 -14.71 16.89
N ASP A 291 -2.18 -15.53 16.46
CA ASP A 291 -0.97 -15.89 17.18
C ASP A 291 0.24 -15.14 16.57
N PRO A 292 0.90 -14.24 17.30
CA PRO A 292 2.10 -13.56 16.78
C PRO A 292 3.30 -14.50 16.54
N GLU A 293 3.29 -15.74 17.04
CA GLU A 293 4.33 -16.73 16.76
C GLU A 293 4.09 -17.50 15.45
N ASP A 294 2.85 -17.49 14.94
CA ASP A 294 2.47 -18.03 13.63
C ASP A 294 1.72 -16.99 12.77
N PRO A 295 2.33 -15.85 12.45
CA PRO A 295 1.67 -14.78 11.69
C PRO A 295 1.36 -15.21 10.26
N VAL A 296 0.30 -14.62 9.67
CA VAL A 296 -0.01 -14.79 8.24
C VAL A 296 1.17 -14.31 7.40
N PRO A 297 1.73 -15.17 6.54
CA PRO A 297 2.84 -14.78 5.68
C PRO A 297 2.42 -13.78 4.61
N THR A 298 3.29 -12.83 4.32
CA THR A 298 3.12 -11.93 3.18
C THR A 298 3.26 -12.71 1.87
N VAL A 299 2.32 -12.51 0.96
CA VAL A 299 2.34 -13.05 -0.40
C VAL A 299 2.05 -11.91 -1.37
N GLY A 300 3.05 -11.45 -2.10
CA GLY A 300 2.90 -10.31 -3.01
C GLY A 300 2.56 -8.99 -2.30
N GLY A 301 1.98 -8.06 -3.04
CA GLY A 301 1.56 -6.74 -2.55
C GLY A 301 2.55 -5.62 -2.86
N ASN A 302 2.31 -4.49 -2.23
CA ASN A 302 3.05 -3.24 -2.45
C ASN A 302 4.34 -3.23 -1.62
N MET A 303 5.39 -3.84 -2.14
CA MET A 303 6.67 -3.98 -1.46
C MET A 303 7.85 -3.59 -2.34
N CYS A 304 9.03 -3.43 -1.72
CA CYS A 304 10.29 -3.28 -2.45
C CYS A 304 11.47 -3.93 -1.73
N CYS A 305 12.60 -3.82 -2.39
CA CYS A 305 13.94 -3.92 -1.78
C CYS A 305 14.31 -5.33 -1.30
N ASN A 306 14.41 -6.23 -2.19
CA ASN A 306 14.82 -7.62 -2.21
C ASN A 306 13.66 -8.57 -2.64
N GLY A 307 13.20 -8.40 -3.87
CA GLY A 307 12.17 -9.23 -4.48
C GLY A 307 12.56 -10.71 -4.69
N VAL A 308 13.83 -11.07 -4.49
CA VAL A 308 14.27 -12.47 -4.51
C VAL A 308 13.82 -13.22 -3.26
N LEU A 309 13.93 -12.57 -2.09
CA LEU A 309 13.53 -13.17 -0.81
C LEU A 309 12.03 -13.00 -0.53
N LEU A 310 11.47 -11.88 -0.94
CA LEU A 310 10.04 -11.58 -0.75
C LEU A 310 9.52 -10.87 -2.01
N PRO A 311 8.94 -11.59 -2.97
CA PRO A 311 8.43 -11.03 -4.22
C PRO A 311 7.28 -10.07 -4.00
N ALA A 312 7.31 -8.92 -4.71
CA ALA A 312 6.23 -7.92 -4.75
C ALA A 312 5.24 -8.22 -5.89
N GLY A 313 4.16 -7.43 -5.96
CA GLY A 313 3.20 -7.43 -7.05
C GLY A 313 2.02 -8.38 -6.83
N ALA A 314 1.28 -8.66 -7.90
CA ALA A 314 0.17 -9.60 -7.88
C ALA A 314 0.69 -11.03 -7.76
N LEU A 315 0.32 -11.75 -6.71
CA LEU A 315 0.68 -13.15 -6.50
C LEU A 315 -0.55 -13.97 -6.07
N ASP A 316 -0.49 -15.28 -6.35
CA ASP A 316 -1.58 -16.19 -6.01
C ASP A 316 -1.73 -16.37 -4.49
N GLN A 317 -2.89 -16.00 -3.95
CA GLN A 317 -3.23 -16.08 -2.54
C GLN A 317 -3.81 -17.43 -2.13
N SER A 318 -4.12 -18.31 -3.09
CA SER A 318 -4.92 -19.52 -2.88
C SER A 318 -4.38 -20.45 -1.78
N ALA A 319 -3.07 -20.44 -1.54
CA ALA A 319 -2.45 -21.26 -0.50
C ALA A 319 -2.61 -20.62 0.90
N VAL A 320 -2.41 -19.30 1.02
CA VAL A 320 -2.51 -18.60 2.31
C VAL A 320 -3.96 -18.51 2.78
N GLU A 321 -4.91 -18.43 1.85
CA GLU A 321 -6.36 -18.44 2.12
C GLU A 321 -6.88 -19.74 2.75
N LEU A 322 -6.07 -20.77 2.90
CA LEU A 322 -6.42 -21.99 3.62
C LEU A 322 -6.20 -21.90 5.13
N ARG A 323 -5.60 -20.81 5.63
CA ARG A 323 -5.38 -20.57 7.05
C ARG A 323 -6.69 -20.23 7.76
N ASN A 324 -6.87 -20.74 8.98
CA ASN A 324 -8.06 -20.47 9.81
C ASN A 324 -8.08 -19.06 10.41
N ASP A 325 -6.96 -18.35 10.39
CA ASP A 325 -6.81 -16.97 10.84
C ASP A 325 -6.98 -15.94 9.71
N ILE A 326 -7.53 -16.36 8.58
CA ILE A 326 -7.97 -15.50 7.48
C ILE A 326 -9.47 -15.71 7.25
N LEU A 327 -10.24 -14.65 7.41
CA LEU A 327 -11.64 -14.62 6.98
C LEU A 327 -11.70 -14.24 5.51
N VAL A 328 -12.49 -14.98 4.73
CA VAL A 328 -12.56 -14.86 3.28
C VAL A 328 -14.00 -14.62 2.86
N TYR A 329 -14.25 -13.47 2.22
CA TYR A 329 -15.58 -13.09 1.72
C TYR A 329 -15.50 -12.93 0.20
N THR A 330 -16.36 -13.65 -0.54
CA THR A 330 -16.29 -13.72 -2.00
C THR A 330 -17.63 -13.39 -2.63
N SER A 331 -17.63 -12.54 -3.67
CA SER A 331 -18.83 -12.20 -4.42
C SER A 331 -19.31 -13.36 -5.33
N THR A 332 -20.52 -13.22 -5.86
CA THR A 332 -20.90 -14.02 -7.05
C THR A 332 -20.03 -13.63 -8.24
N PRO A 333 -19.89 -14.50 -9.26
CA PRO A 333 -19.18 -14.13 -10.49
C PRO A 333 -19.76 -12.86 -11.13
N LEU A 334 -18.88 -11.95 -11.54
CA LEU A 334 -19.26 -10.69 -12.16
C LEU A 334 -19.96 -10.93 -13.50
N PRO A 335 -21.14 -10.31 -13.75
CA PRO A 335 -21.85 -10.50 -15.01
C PRO A 335 -21.22 -9.76 -16.19
N HIS A 336 -20.39 -8.78 -15.94
CA HIS A 336 -19.67 -7.95 -16.93
C HIS A 336 -18.37 -7.42 -16.34
N ASP A 337 -17.49 -6.90 -17.18
CA ASP A 337 -16.25 -6.27 -16.75
C ASP A 337 -16.55 -5.05 -15.87
N VAL A 338 -15.78 -4.88 -14.79
CA VAL A 338 -15.92 -3.79 -13.82
C VAL A 338 -14.59 -3.05 -13.72
N ALA A 339 -14.55 -1.79 -14.13
CA ALA A 339 -13.37 -0.95 -14.02
C ALA A 339 -13.29 -0.34 -12.62
N VAL A 340 -12.38 -0.83 -11.78
CA VAL A 340 -12.05 -0.29 -10.46
C VAL A 340 -10.86 0.64 -10.62
N ILE A 341 -11.11 1.96 -10.65
CA ILE A 341 -10.06 2.97 -10.88
C ILE A 341 -10.22 4.09 -9.85
N GLY A 342 -9.29 4.16 -8.92
CA GLY A 342 -9.29 5.15 -7.85
C GLY A 342 -8.83 4.59 -6.52
N THR A 343 -9.19 5.30 -5.44
CA THR A 343 -8.87 4.93 -4.07
C THR A 343 -9.89 3.93 -3.52
N VAL A 344 -9.43 2.77 -3.11
CA VAL A 344 -10.26 1.73 -2.46
C VAL A 344 -10.24 1.95 -0.96
N ASN A 345 -11.43 2.00 -0.36
CA ASN A 345 -11.61 2.15 1.07
C ASN A 345 -12.37 0.97 1.67
N ALA A 346 -12.14 0.70 2.94
CA ALA A 346 -12.94 -0.24 3.71
C ALA A 346 -13.39 0.38 5.02
N THR A 347 -14.59 0.05 5.44
CA THR A 347 -15.08 0.30 6.78
C THR A 347 -15.47 -1.04 7.38
N PHE A 348 -14.96 -1.34 8.56
CA PHE A 348 -15.28 -2.59 9.24
C PHE A 348 -15.35 -2.39 10.75
N TRP A 349 -16.13 -3.23 11.41
CA TRP A 349 -16.26 -3.26 12.84
C TRP A 349 -15.57 -4.50 13.40
N ALA A 350 -14.72 -4.28 14.40
CA ALA A 350 -13.99 -5.37 15.01
C ALA A 350 -13.92 -5.27 16.52
N MET A 351 -13.82 -6.42 17.16
CA MET A 351 -13.48 -6.60 18.58
C MET A 351 -12.24 -7.48 18.68
N THR A 352 -11.47 -7.26 19.73
CA THR A 352 -10.33 -8.11 20.09
C THR A 352 -10.34 -8.41 21.59
N SER A 353 -9.82 -9.56 22.02
CA SER A 353 -9.57 -9.86 23.44
C SER A 353 -8.34 -9.14 24.00
N ALA A 354 -7.53 -8.53 23.14
CA ALA A 354 -6.31 -7.82 23.49
C ALA A 354 -6.54 -6.32 23.73
N ARG A 355 -5.57 -5.65 24.32
CA ARG A 355 -5.58 -4.19 24.48
C ARG A 355 -5.07 -3.45 23.24
N ASP A 356 -4.38 -4.15 22.34
CA ASP A 356 -3.95 -3.70 21.04
C ASP A 356 -3.74 -4.91 20.14
N THR A 357 -3.98 -4.75 18.85
CA THR A 357 -3.78 -5.75 17.81
C THR A 357 -3.67 -5.05 16.47
N ASP A 358 -3.44 -5.80 15.40
CA ASP A 358 -3.50 -5.26 14.05
C ASP A 358 -4.62 -5.95 13.26
N PHE A 359 -5.17 -5.25 12.26
CA PHE A 359 -6.08 -5.81 11.27
C PHE A 359 -5.55 -5.53 9.87
N THR A 360 -5.58 -6.55 9.03
CA THR A 360 -5.25 -6.45 7.60
C THR A 360 -6.50 -6.67 6.77
N LEU A 361 -6.62 -5.91 5.69
CA LEU A 361 -7.60 -6.17 4.64
C LEU A 361 -6.88 -6.27 3.31
N LYS A 362 -7.32 -7.23 2.49
CA LYS A 362 -6.80 -7.44 1.16
C LYS A 362 -7.96 -7.53 0.16
N LEU A 363 -7.83 -6.81 -0.96
CA LEU A 363 -8.69 -6.95 -2.13
C LEU A 363 -8.03 -7.94 -3.07
N VAL A 364 -8.78 -8.94 -3.49
CA VAL A 364 -8.30 -10.05 -4.32
C VAL A 364 -9.22 -10.23 -5.52
N ASP A 365 -8.64 -10.46 -6.68
CA ASP A 365 -9.30 -10.88 -7.91
C ASP A 365 -9.28 -12.40 -8.01
N VAL A 366 -10.45 -13.03 -8.01
CA VAL A 366 -10.59 -14.49 -8.14
C VAL A 366 -10.90 -14.82 -9.58
N HIS A 367 -10.01 -15.56 -10.23
CA HIS A 367 -10.14 -15.94 -11.63
C HIS A 367 -11.03 -17.19 -11.80
N PRO A 368 -11.65 -17.38 -12.97
CA PRO A 368 -12.47 -18.57 -13.25
C PRO A 368 -11.72 -19.91 -13.17
N ASP A 369 -10.40 -19.91 -13.33
CA ASP A 369 -9.54 -21.10 -13.17
C ASP A 369 -9.16 -21.40 -11.71
N GLY A 370 -9.57 -20.54 -10.78
CA GLY A 370 -9.35 -20.69 -9.35
C GLY A 370 -8.09 -20.02 -8.80
N LEU A 371 -7.29 -19.35 -9.64
CA LEU A 371 -6.20 -18.49 -9.17
C LEU A 371 -6.78 -17.24 -8.46
N THR A 372 -6.08 -16.76 -7.45
CA THR A 372 -6.52 -15.63 -6.64
C THR A 372 -5.38 -14.62 -6.50
N HIS A 373 -5.48 -13.50 -7.22
CA HIS A 373 -4.40 -12.51 -7.23
C HIS A 373 -4.74 -11.29 -6.38
N ASN A 374 -3.84 -10.93 -5.47
CA ASN A 374 -4.01 -9.71 -4.69
C ASN A 374 -3.95 -8.46 -5.59
N VAL A 375 -4.88 -7.54 -5.36
CA VAL A 375 -4.94 -6.23 -6.03
C VAL A 375 -4.38 -5.14 -5.11
N LEU A 376 -4.84 -5.12 -3.87
CA LEU A 376 -4.40 -4.19 -2.83
C LEU A 376 -4.40 -4.88 -1.48
N ASP A 377 -3.50 -4.47 -0.60
CA ASP A 377 -3.51 -4.86 0.80
C ASP A 377 -3.09 -3.69 1.70
N ARG A 378 -3.64 -3.64 2.90
CA ARG A 378 -3.29 -2.63 3.90
C ARG A 378 -3.48 -3.17 5.31
N ILE A 379 -2.81 -2.51 6.27
CA ILE A 379 -2.86 -2.85 7.69
C ILE A 379 -3.22 -1.61 8.51
N VAL A 380 -3.85 -1.83 9.67
CA VAL A 380 -4.08 -0.79 10.67
C VAL A 380 -3.84 -1.37 12.07
N ARG A 381 -3.15 -0.62 12.92
CA ARG A 381 -2.99 -0.94 14.34
C ARG A 381 -4.16 -0.37 15.14
N ALA A 382 -4.79 -1.18 15.96
CA ALA A 382 -6.02 -0.85 16.68
C ALA A 382 -5.92 0.45 17.51
N ARG A 383 -4.77 0.70 18.14
CA ARG A 383 -4.54 1.94 18.90
C ARG A 383 -4.49 3.20 18.02
N PHE A 384 -4.30 3.07 16.70
CA PHE A 384 -4.29 4.17 15.72
C PHE A 384 -5.55 4.21 14.84
N ARG A 385 -6.65 3.56 15.26
CA ARG A 385 -7.92 3.52 14.51
C ARG A 385 -8.48 4.91 14.15
N GLU A 386 -8.18 5.92 14.96
CA GLU A 386 -8.62 7.31 14.74
C GLU A 386 -7.66 8.10 13.82
N GLY A 387 -6.52 7.50 13.45
CA GLY A 387 -5.52 8.07 12.57
C GLY A 387 -4.10 8.05 13.14
N SER A 388 -3.13 7.80 12.28
CA SER A 388 -1.70 7.63 12.64
C SER A 388 -1.03 8.90 13.16
N ARG A 389 -1.61 10.08 12.90
CA ARG A 389 -1.11 11.39 13.39
C ARG A 389 -1.71 11.82 14.73
N LEU A 390 -2.72 11.09 15.21
CA LEU A 390 -3.33 11.33 16.52
C LEU A 390 -2.59 10.53 17.61
N PRO A 391 -2.69 10.96 18.87
CA PRO A 391 -2.17 10.17 19.97
C PRO A 391 -2.81 8.77 19.97
N PRO A 392 -2.00 7.69 20.13
CA PRO A 392 -2.53 6.35 20.15
C PRO A 392 -3.43 6.10 21.38
N GLU A 393 -4.54 5.39 21.16
CA GLU A 393 -5.46 5.02 22.22
C GLU A 393 -5.72 3.52 22.20
N LEU A 394 -5.33 2.82 23.28
CA LEU A 394 -5.56 1.39 23.41
C LEU A 394 -7.06 1.08 23.37
N VAL A 395 -7.40 -0.10 22.84
CA VAL A 395 -8.79 -0.57 22.84
C VAL A 395 -9.13 -1.26 24.15
N GLU A 396 -10.40 -1.19 24.54
CA GLU A 396 -10.92 -2.00 25.64
C GLU A 396 -11.25 -3.41 25.08
N PRO A 397 -10.76 -4.47 25.74
CA PRO A 397 -11.01 -5.84 25.28
C PRO A 397 -12.49 -6.15 25.10
N ASN A 398 -12.82 -6.81 24.01
CA ASN A 398 -14.18 -7.25 23.65
C ASN A 398 -15.20 -6.12 23.46
N GLN A 399 -14.76 -4.89 23.23
CA GLN A 399 -15.62 -3.79 22.81
C GLN A 399 -15.55 -3.62 21.29
N PRO A 400 -16.69 -3.35 20.61
CA PRO A 400 -16.69 -3.08 19.19
C PRO A 400 -16.13 -1.69 18.88
N TYR A 401 -15.25 -1.62 17.90
CA TYR A 401 -14.71 -0.37 17.34
C TYR A 401 -14.86 -0.39 15.83
N GLN A 402 -15.17 0.77 15.27
CA GLN A 402 -15.15 0.97 13.82
C GLN A 402 -13.74 1.33 13.36
N TYR A 403 -13.34 0.75 12.25
CA TYR A 403 -12.10 1.05 11.55
C TYR A 403 -12.43 1.54 10.14
N THR A 404 -11.78 2.61 9.73
CA THR A 404 -11.80 3.06 8.33
C THR A 404 -10.39 2.95 7.79
N LEU A 405 -10.23 2.25 6.68
CA LEU A 405 -8.92 1.93 6.10
C LEU A 405 -8.91 2.27 4.62
N GLU A 406 -8.02 3.18 4.23
CA GLU A 406 -7.64 3.37 2.84
C GLU A 406 -6.69 2.25 2.43
N LEU A 407 -7.17 1.30 1.59
CA LEU A 407 -6.34 0.19 1.12
C LEU A 407 -5.26 0.68 0.15
N GLY A 408 -5.54 1.73 -0.59
CA GLY A 408 -4.66 2.30 -1.59
C GLY A 408 -5.38 2.58 -2.91
N ASN A 409 -4.59 2.86 -3.94
CA ASN A 409 -5.09 3.23 -5.25
C ASN A 409 -4.81 2.11 -6.27
N THR A 410 -5.71 1.94 -7.22
CA THR A 410 -5.53 0.98 -8.33
C THR A 410 -6.24 1.48 -9.59
N ALA A 411 -5.86 0.91 -10.72
CA ALA A 411 -6.63 0.96 -11.95
C ALA A 411 -6.63 -0.44 -12.57
N THR A 412 -7.70 -1.19 -12.38
CA THR A 412 -7.83 -2.57 -12.84
C THR A 412 -9.21 -2.86 -13.40
N ILE A 413 -9.29 -3.77 -14.36
CA ILE A 413 -10.54 -4.33 -14.84
C ILE A 413 -10.75 -5.68 -14.17
N LEU A 414 -11.71 -5.77 -13.24
CA LEU A 414 -12.21 -7.05 -12.78
C LEU A 414 -13.13 -7.63 -13.85
N ARG A 415 -12.76 -8.75 -14.45
CA ARG A 415 -13.37 -9.25 -15.69
C ARG A 415 -14.67 -9.99 -15.44
N ALA A 416 -15.52 -10.05 -16.46
CA ALA A 416 -16.72 -10.92 -16.43
C ALA A 416 -16.33 -12.37 -16.12
N GLY A 417 -17.05 -13.00 -15.19
CA GLY A 417 -16.77 -14.33 -14.69
C GLY A 417 -15.77 -14.39 -13.53
N HIS A 418 -14.99 -13.33 -13.29
CA HIS A 418 -14.18 -13.19 -12.07
C HIS A 418 -15.06 -12.90 -10.85
N GLN A 419 -14.50 -13.02 -9.65
CA GLN A 419 -15.18 -12.68 -8.40
C GLN A 419 -14.32 -11.70 -7.61
N ILE A 420 -14.97 -10.77 -6.93
CA ILE A 420 -14.33 -9.88 -5.96
C ILE A 420 -14.20 -10.66 -4.66
N ARG A 421 -13.02 -10.60 -4.05
CA ARG A 421 -12.79 -11.19 -2.73
C ARG A 421 -12.15 -10.19 -1.79
N VAL A 422 -12.55 -10.27 -0.53
CA VAL A 422 -11.93 -9.57 0.59
C VAL A 422 -11.41 -10.58 1.60
N GLU A 423 -10.15 -10.46 1.96
CA GLU A 423 -9.54 -11.20 3.06
C GLU A 423 -9.38 -10.27 4.26
N VAL A 424 -9.68 -10.77 5.46
CA VAL A 424 -9.45 -10.07 6.73
C VAL A 424 -8.62 -10.95 7.64
N SER A 425 -7.54 -10.39 8.19
CA SER A 425 -6.66 -11.07 9.13
C SER A 425 -6.02 -10.07 10.10
N SER A 426 -5.01 -10.48 10.87
CA SER A 426 -4.30 -9.63 11.85
C SER A 426 -2.81 -9.47 11.56
N SER A 427 -2.31 -9.95 10.44
CA SER A 427 -0.90 -9.83 10.10
C SER A 427 -0.65 -10.00 8.60
N SER A 428 0.47 -9.48 8.13
CA SER A 428 1.11 -9.74 6.83
C SER A 428 2.62 -9.65 7.07
N PHE A 429 3.20 -10.77 7.49
CA PHE A 429 4.58 -10.82 7.96
C PHE A 429 5.50 -11.47 6.90
N PRO A 430 6.67 -10.92 6.64
CA PRO A 430 7.33 -9.81 7.31
C PRO A 430 7.16 -8.43 6.64
N HIS A 431 6.18 -8.22 5.75
CA HIS A 431 5.90 -6.89 5.21
C HIS A 431 5.80 -5.88 6.37
N TYR A 432 4.95 -6.21 7.35
CA TYR A 432 4.74 -5.44 8.56
C TYR A 432 5.24 -6.17 9.80
N ALA A 433 5.67 -5.42 10.81
CA ALA A 433 6.01 -5.97 12.11
C ALA A 433 4.76 -6.55 12.79
N ARG A 434 4.92 -7.74 13.39
CA ARG A 434 3.87 -8.41 14.16
C ARG A 434 3.41 -7.55 15.34
N ASN A 435 2.10 -7.42 15.56
CA ASN A 435 1.61 -6.94 16.86
C ASN A 435 1.70 -8.08 17.87
N LEU A 436 2.28 -7.83 19.04
CA LEU A 436 2.44 -8.83 20.08
C LEU A 436 1.20 -8.93 20.99
N ASN A 437 0.13 -8.18 20.70
CA ASN A 437 -1.18 -8.15 21.36
C ASN A 437 -1.14 -7.72 22.86
N THR A 438 0.01 -7.33 23.39
CA THR A 438 0.18 -6.99 24.81
C THR A 438 -0.30 -5.60 25.17
N GLY A 439 -0.51 -4.73 24.19
CA GLY A 439 -0.72 -3.29 24.39
C GLY A 439 0.57 -2.51 24.72
N LEU A 440 1.71 -3.19 24.84
CA LEU A 440 3.02 -2.58 24.97
C LEU A 440 3.59 -2.21 23.59
N ASP A 441 4.70 -1.48 23.60
CA ASP A 441 5.44 -1.20 22.38
C ASP A 441 6.28 -2.42 21.99
N ASN A 442 6.15 -2.89 20.74
CA ASN A 442 6.97 -3.97 20.16
C ASN A 442 8.48 -3.68 20.22
N ASN A 443 8.84 -2.41 20.34
CA ASN A 443 10.25 -2.01 20.46
C ASN A 443 10.86 -2.35 21.81
N SER A 444 10.03 -2.63 22.82
CA SER A 444 10.45 -2.77 24.21
C SER A 444 10.09 -4.13 24.84
N THR A 445 9.40 -5.02 24.13
CA THR A 445 8.94 -6.30 24.69
C THR A 445 9.15 -7.47 23.74
N GLU A 446 9.35 -8.66 24.32
CA GLU A 446 9.34 -9.96 23.64
C GLU A 446 8.11 -10.79 24.04
N ALA A 447 7.31 -10.29 25.00
CA ALA A 447 6.11 -11.00 25.44
C ALA A 447 5.05 -11.00 24.34
N VAL A 448 4.45 -12.15 24.09
CA VAL A 448 3.38 -12.35 23.11
C VAL A 448 2.11 -12.85 23.77
N LEU A 449 0.97 -12.50 23.20
CA LEU A 449 -0.35 -13.00 23.58
C LEU A 449 -1.12 -13.41 22.33
N VAL A 450 -1.83 -14.52 22.40
CA VAL A 450 -2.83 -14.86 21.37
C VAL A 450 -4.04 -13.94 21.56
N ALA A 451 -4.51 -13.32 20.47
CA ALA A 451 -5.70 -12.47 20.49
C ALA A 451 -6.87 -13.17 19.79
N HIS A 452 -8.04 -13.16 20.43
CA HIS A 452 -9.29 -13.62 19.82
C HIS A 452 -9.95 -12.45 19.12
N GLN A 453 -10.05 -12.53 17.80
CA GLN A 453 -10.59 -11.49 16.95
C GLN A 453 -12.04 -11.79 16.57
N THR A 454 -12.82 -10.73 16.42
CA THR A 454 -14.20 -10.82 15.94
C THR A 454 -14.43 -9.71 14.93
N ILE A 455 -14.87 -10.05 13.73
CA ILE A 455 -15.30 -9.10 12.71
C ILE A 455 -16.83 -9.12 12.68
N LEU A 456 -17.42 -7.96 12.98
CA LEU A 456 -18.87 -7.78 13.01
C LEU A 456 -19.37 -7.39 11.61
N HIS A 457 -20.55 -7.89 11.23
CA HIS A 457 -21.19 -7.55 9.97
C HIS A 457 -22.71 -7.59 10.06
N ASP A 458 -23.26 -7.38 11.26
CA ASP A 458 -24.68 -7.22 11.49
C ASP A 458 -25.18 -5.83 11.04
N LYS A 459 -26.47 -5.61 11.19
CA LYS A 459 -27.11 -4.35 10.77
C LYS A 459 -26.60 -3.11 11.50
N GLU A 460 -26.19 -3.25 12.76
CA GLU A 460 -25.72 -2.14 13.60
C GLU A 460 -24.22 -1.89 13.37
N HIS A 461 -23.49 -2.91 12.90
CA HIS A 461 -22.06 -2.89 12.65
C HIS A 461 -21.74 -3.33 11.21
N PRO A 462 -22.19 -2.58 10.19
CA PRO A 462 -21.95 -2.97 8.80
C PRO A 462 -20.46 -2.86 8.44
N SER A 463 -19.90 -3.96 7.95
CA SER A 463 -18.53 -4.02 7.42
C SER A 463 -18.57 -4.18 5.91
N PHE A 464 -17.81 -3.36 5.17
CA PHE A 464 -17.85 -3.33 3.72
C PHE A 464 -16.55 -2.79 3.11
N ILE A 465 -16.32 -3.13 1.85
CA ILE A 465 -15.32 -2.48 0.98
C ILE A 465 -16.05 -1.56 -0.01
N ALA A 466 -15.50 -0.37 -0.22
CA ALA A 466 -16.00 0.66 -1.12
C ALA A 466 -15.08 0.76 -2.36
N LEU A 467 -15.59 0.31 -3.50
CA LEU A 467 -14.84 0.27 -4.76
C LEU A 467 -15.17 1.48 -5.64
N PRO A 468 -14.16 2.21 -6.14
CA PRO A 468 -14.32 3.31 -7.07
C PRO A 468 -14.55 2.76 -8.49
N ILE A 469 -15.80 2.72 -8.93
CA ILE A 469 -16.18 2.22 -10.25
C ILE A 469 -16.20 3.36 -11.26
N VAL A 470 -15.46 3.20 -12.36
CA VAL A 470 -15.50 4.14 -13.48
C VAL A 470 -16.32 3.53 -14.61
N PRO A 471 -17.50 4.08 -14.91
CA PRO A 471 -18.35 3.54 -15.96
C PRO A 471 -17.73 3.75 -17.35
N ASN A 472 -18.09 2.86 -18.29
CA ASN A 472 -17.73 2.95 -19.71
C ASN A 472 -16.22 2.83 -20.06
N VAL A 473 -15.39 2.39 -19.15
CA VAL A 473 -14.03 1.97 -19.49
C VAL A 473 -14.11 0.57 -20.09
N THR A 474 -13.64 0.44 -21.32
CA THR A 474 -13.66 -0.84 -22.06
C THR A 474 -12.25 -1.22 -22.46
N ILE A 475 -11.98 -2.52 -22.44
CA ILE A 475 -10.70 -3.05 -22.93
C ILE A 475 -10.63 -2.78 -24.44
N PRO A 476 -9.57 -2.13 -24.95
CA PRO A 476 -9.39 -1.91 -26.38
C PRO A 476 -9.42 -3.24 -27.14
N SER A 477 -10.08 -3.26 -28.30
CA SER A 477 -10.00 -4.39 -29.22
C SER A 477 -8.56 -4.50 -29.75
N SER A 478 -7.94 -5.66 -29.61
CA SER A 478 -6.61 -5.98 -30.12
C SER A 478 -6.53 -5.92 -31.64
#